data_be9c79f5da4c246c2687caac175c0a0b
#
_entry.id   be9c79f5da4c246c2687caac175c0a0b
#
_cell.length_a   1.000
_cell.length_b   1.000
_cell.length_c   1.000
_cell.angle_alpha   90.00
_cell.angle_beta   90.00
_cell.angle_gamma   90.00
#
_symmetry.space_group_name_H-M   'P 1'
#
loop_
_entity.id
_entity.type
_entity.pdbx_description
1 polymer ?
#
loop_
_entity_poly.entity_id
_entity_poly.type
_entity_poly.pdbx_seq_one_letter_code
_entity_poly.pdbx_strand_id
1 'polypeptide(L)'
;MRKWRAIAYIIDRIKEGSLQLGSKLPPERRIAEELGIGRNSIREAISILHGMGLIERVQGSGNYVSKHVGESIRQSLTVMLALGTITKEEIFEFR
;
A
#
# COMPACT_ATOMS: atom_id res chain seq x y z
N MET A 1 2.18 -12.12 -10.15
CA MET A 1 1.47 -11.00 -10.78
C MET A 1 2.20 -9.71 -10.52
N ARG A 2 2.34 -8.90 -11.54
CA ARG A 2 3.21 -7.72 -11.49
C ARG A 2 2.74 -6.66 -10.48
N LYS A 3 1.42 -6.45 -10.39
CA LYS A 3 0.88 -5.46 -9.43
C LYS A 3 1.19 -5.82 -7.99
N TRP A 4 1.26 -7.11 -7.66
CA TRP A 4 1.60 -7.54 -6.31
C TRP A 4 3.06 -7.26 -5.96
N ARG A 5 3.97 -7.34 -6.95
CA ARG A 5 5.35 -6.92 -6.76
C ARG A 5 5.44 -5.43 -6.42
N ALA A 6 4.65 -4.61 -7.10
CA ALA A 6 4.62 -3.18 -6.85
C ALA A 6 4.05 -2.87 -5.47
N ILE A 7 2.99 -3.57 -5.07
CA ILE A 7 2.40 -3.42 -3.73
C ILE A 7 3.45 -3.77 -2.66
N ALA A 8 4.11 -4.92 -2.81
CA ALA A 8 5.13 -5.37 -1.88
C ALA A 8 6.29 -4.38 -1.80
N TYR A 9 6.73 -3.85 -2.94
CA TYR A 9 7.79 -2.85 -2.98
C TYR A 9 7.45 -1.62 -2.14
N ILE A 10 6.24 -1.08 -2.32
CA ILE A 10 5.82 0.12 -1.59
C ILE A 10 5.70 -0.17 -0.10
N ILE A 11 5.09 -1.30 0.27
CA ILE A 11 4.94 -1.69 1.67
C ILE A 11 6.31 -1.88 2.32
N ASP A 12 7.25 -2.52 1.64
CA ASP A 12 8.59 -2.72 2.14
C ASP A 12 9.32 -1.39 2.36
N ARG A 13 9.13 -0.42 1.47
CA ARG A 13 9.72 0.92 1.66
C ARG A 13 9.15 1.61 2.89
N ILE A 14 7.88 1.44 3.16
CA ILE A 14 7.25 2.00 4.36
C ILE A 14 7.81 1.31 5.60
N LYS A 15 7.93 -0.01 5.59
CA LYS A 15 8.45 -0.78 6.72
C LYS A 15 9.90 -0.45 7.04
N GLU A 16 10.71 -0.23 6.01
CA GLU A 16 12.12 0.13 6.17
C GLU A 16 12.33 1.56 6.65
N GLY A 17 11.33 2.41 6.52
CA GLY A 17 11.44 3.82 6.83
C GLY A 17 11.90 4.68 5.66
N SER A 18 12.12 4.10 4.48
CA SER A 18 12.48 4.86 3.27
C SER A 18 11.33 5.75 2.83
N LEU A 19 10.09 5.28 3.01
CA LEU A 19 8.89 6.06 2.81
C LEU A 19 8.20 6.22 4.16
N GLN A 20 8.20 7.43 4.69
CA GLN A 20 7.58 7.71 5.98
C GLN A 20 6.11 8.09 5.80
N LEU A 21 5.35 8.04 6.90
CA LEU A 21 3.97 8.50 6.88
C LEU A 21 3.92 9.95 6.45
N GLY A 22 3.06 10.25 5.47
CA GLY A 22 2.96 11.58 4.89
C GLY A 22 3.97 11.89 3.80
N SER A 23 4.91 10.99 3.53
CA SER A 23 5.90 11.19 2.47
C SER A 23 5.28 11.01 1.09
N LYS A 24 5.81 11.75 0.13
CA LYS A 24 5.41 11.61 -1.27
C LYS A 24 6.06 10.38 -1.88
N LEU A 25 5.27 9.58 -2.60
CA LEU A 25 5.79 8.44 -3.34
C LEU A 25 6.58 8.91 -4.56
N PRO A 26 7.59 8.12 -4.99
CA PRO A 26 8.22 8.38 -6.28
C PRO A 26 7.19 8.34 -7.41
N PRO A 27 7.44 9.03 -8.54
CA PRO A 27 6.53 8.95 -9.68
C PRO A 27 6.36 7.50 -10.18
N GLU A 28 5.19 7.21 -10.72
CA GLU A 28 4.88 5.88 -11.25
C GLU A 28 5.94 5.39 -12.24
N ARG A 29 6.39 6.29 -13.11
CA ARG A 29 7.42 5.97 -14.09
C ARG A 29 8.70 5.46 -13.43
N ARG A 30 9.13 6.13 -12.36
CA ARG A 30 10.36 5.76 -11.66
C ARG A 30 10.22 4.39 -10.99
N ILE A 31 9.09 4.14 -10.36
CA ILE A 31 8.84 2.83 -9.74
C ILE A 31 8.83 1.74 -10.80
N ALA A 32 8.19 2.01 -11.93
CA ALA A 32 8.13 1.07 -13.04
C ALA A 32 9.55 0.74 -13.56
N GLU A 33 10.39 1.74 -13.69
CA GLU A 33 11.77 1.56 -14.13
C GLU A 33 12.57 0.71 -13.13
N GLU A 34 12.44 1.01 -11.85
CA GLU A 34 13.17 0.27 -10.81
C GLU A 34 12.77 -1.19 -10.73
N LEU A 35 11.48 -1.48 -10.92
CA LEU A 35 10.98 -2.85 -10.83
C LEU A 35 10.99 -3.59 -12.16
N GLY A 36 11.22 -2.88 -13.26
CA GLY A 36 11.20 -3.50 -14.59
C GLY A 36 9.82 -3.99 -15.00
N ILE A 37 8.75 -3.35 -14.57
CA ILE A 37 7.38 -3.71 -14.92
C ILE A 37 6.65 -2.52 -15.52
N GLY A 38 5.51 -2.79 -16.16
CA GLY A 38 4.75 -1.75 -16.86
C GLY A 38 4.10 -0.74 -15.92
N ARG A 39 3.92 0.49 -16.41
CA ARG A 39 3.31 1.56 -15.64
C ARG A 39 1.86 1.24 -15.24
N ASN A 40 1.14 0.46 -16.07
CA ASN A 40 -0.22 0.06 -15.74
C ASN A 40 -0.28 -0.79 -14.48
N SER A 41 0.71 -1.68 -14.28
CA SER A 41 0.79 -2.49 -13.06
C SER A 41 1.06 -1.63 -11.83
N ILE A 42 1.90 -0.61 -11.98
CA ILE A 42 2.17 0.35 -10.90
C ILE A 42 0.90 1.14 -10.56
N ARG A 43 0.18 1.60 -11.58
CA ARG A 43 -1.06 2.35 -11.38
C ARG A 43 -2.11 1.52 -10.66
N GLU A 44 -2.24 0.23 -11.05
CA GLU A 44 -3.16 -0.69 -10.35
C GLU A 44 -2.77 -0.87 -8.89
N ALA A 45 -1.48 -1.05 -8.62
CA ALA A 45 -0.98 -1.21 -7.26
C ALA A 45 -1.31 0.01 -6.40
N ILE A 46 -1.05 1.20 -6.93
CA ILE A 46 -1.35 2.44 -6.22
C ILE A 46 -2.85 2.60 -5.99
N SER A 47 -3.68 2.22 -6.97
CA SER A 47 -5.14 2.26 -6.81
C SER A 47 -5.62 1.31 -5.71
N ILE A 48 -5.05 0.11 -5.63
CA ILE A 48 -5.38 -0.83 -4.56
C ILE A 48 -5.01 -0.26 -3.21
N LEU A 49 -3.78 0.26 -3.08
CA LEU A 49 -3.32 0.84 -1.82
C LEU A 49 -4.12 2.08 -1.43
N HIS A 50 -4.54 2.87 -2.41
CA HIS A 50 -5.41 4.01 -2.18
C HIS A 50 -6.78 3.56 -1.64
N GLY A 51 -7.36 2.52 -2.26
CA GLY A 51 -8.62 1.96 -1.81
C GLY A 51 -8.57 1.39 -0.40
N MET A 52 -7.38 0.94 0.03
CA MET A 52 -7.16 0.45 1.39
C MET A 52 -6.88 1.57 2.40
N GLY A 53 -6.77 2.81 1.95
CA GLY A 53 -6.46 3.93 2.83
C GLY A 53 -4.98 4.08 3.17
N LEU A 54 -4.10 3.34 2.50
CA LEU A 54 -2.66 3.39 2.74
C LEU A 54 -1.96 4.50 1.97
N ILE A 55 -2.56 4.92 0.87
CA ILE A 55 -2.04 6.00 0.02
C ILE A 55 -3.14 7.02 -0.18
N GLU A 56 -2.75 8.30 -0.13
CA GLU A 56 -3.63 9.43 -0.43
C GLU A 56 -3.20 10.07 -1.74
N ARG A 57 -4.17 10.42 -2.57
CA ARG A 57 -3.93 11.16 -3.81
C ARG A 57 -4.21 12.64 -3.57
N VAL A 58 -3.23 13.47 -3.92
CA VAL A 58 -3.39 14.92 -3.88
C VAL A 58 -3.35 15.43 -5.31
N GLN A 59 -4.50 15.90 -5.78
CA GLN A 59 -4.64 16.36 -7.16
C GLN A 59 -3.61 17.44 -7.47
N GLY A 60 -2.91 17.28 -8.60
CA GLY A 60 -1.89 18.22 -9.02
C GLY A 60 -0.55 18.06 -8.32
N SER A 61 -0.45 17.20 -7.31
CA SER A 61 0.80 17.00 -6.56
C SER A 61 1.36 15.58 -6.67
N GLY A 62 0.53 14.57 -6.45
CA GLY A 62 0.96 13.18 -6.56
C GLY A 62 0.35 12.29 -5.50
N ASN A 63 1.03 11.18 -5.22
CA ASN A 63 0.58 10.19 -4.26
C ASN A 63 1.44 10.28 -3.00
N TYR A 64 0.82 10.14 -1.85
CA TYR A 64 1.47 10.26 -0.54
C TYR A 64 1.11 9.07 0.33
N VAL A 65 2.05 8.66 1.18
CA VAL A 65 1.76 7.66 2.21
C VAL A 65 0.81 8.28 3.22
N SER A 66 -0.30 7.62 3.49
CA SER A 66 -1.29 8.14 4.45
C SER A 66 -0.68 8.29 5.83
N LYS A 67 -1.03 9.38 6.52
CA LYS A 67 -0.62 9.59 7.92
C LYS A 67 -1.35 8.67 8.88
N HIS A 68 -2.43 8.04 8.42
CA HIS A 68 -3.30 7.20 9.24
C HIS A 68 -3.24 5.72 8.85
N VAL A 69 -2.08 5.28 8.33
CA VAL A 69 -1.90 3.90 7.87
C VAL A 69 -2.26 2.87 8.95
N GLY A 70 -1.82 3.10 10.20
CA GLY A 70 -2.13 2.17 11.28
C GLY A 70 -3.61 2.03 11.54
N GLU A 71 -4.34 3.13 11.51
CA GLU A 71 -5.79 3.12 11.70
C GLU A 71 -6.50 2.44 10.54
N SER A 72 -6.07 2.72 9.31
CA SER A 72 -6.64 2.09 8.11
C SER A 72 -6.47 0.58 8.14
N ILE A 73 -5.29 0.10 8.53
CA ILE A 73 -5.02 -1.33 8.66
C ILE A 73 -5.93 -1.95 9.72
N ARG A 74 -6.07 -1.28 10.87
CA ARG A 74 -6.94 -1.76 11.95
C ARG A 74 -8.38 -1.88 11.49
N GLN A 75 -8.90 -0.88 10.78
CA GLN A 75 -10.25 -0.90 10.26
C GLN A 75 -10.44 -2.04 9.27
N SER A 76 -9.49 -2.23 8.36
CA SER A 76 -9.54 -3.31 7.37
C SER A 76 -9.56 -4.69 8.04
N LEU A 77 -8.73 -4.88 9.08
CA LEU A 77 -8.70 -6.13 9.83
C LEU A 77 -10.01 -6.36 10.58
N THR A 78 -10.59 -5.31 11.17
CA THR A 78 -11.86 -5.39 11.87
C THR A 78 -12.97 -5.85 10.93
N VAL A 79 -13.03 -5.27 9.73
CA VAL A 79 -14.01 -5.66 8.72
C VAL A 79 -13.81 -7.12 8.30
N MET A 80 -12.59 -7.55 8.07
CA MET A 80 -12.27 -8.92 7.69
C MET A 80 -12.70 -9.92 8.78
N LEU A 81 -12.48 -9.59 10.04
CA LEU A 81 -12.91 -10.41 11.15
C LEU A 81 -14.43 -10.50 11.23
N ALA A 82 -15.13 -9.37 11.04
CA ALA A 82 -16.57 -9.33 11.04
C ALA A 82 -17.18 -10.16 9.91
N LEU A 83 -16.49 -10.20 8.76
CA LEU A 83 -16.93 -10.99 7.61
C LEU A 83 -16.51 -12.46 7.68
N GLY A 84 -15.67 -12.81 8.69
CA GLY A 84 -15.17 -14.17 8.83
C GLY A 84 -14.14 -14.59 7.79
N THR A 85 -13.50 -13.63 7.13
CA THR A 85 -12.48 -13.91 6.11
C THR A 85 -11.17 -14.37 6.69
N ILE A 86 -10.83 -13.91 7.91
CA ILE A 86 -9.64 -14.36 8.63
C ILE A 86 -9.99 -14.55 10.11
N THR A 87 -9.22 -15.38 10.80
CA THR A 87 -9.39 -15.63 12.23
C THR A 87 -8.38 -14.81 13.03
N LYS A 88 -8.65 -14.67 14.34
CA LYS A 88 -7.70 -14.01 15.24
C LYS A 88 -6.37 -14.75 15.27
N GLU A 89 -6.41 -16.08 15.18
CA GLU A 89 -5.20 -16.91 15.17
C GLU A 89 -4.33 -16.61 13.96
N GLU A 90 -4.94 -16.46 12.79
CA GLU A 90 -4.22 -16.09 11.58
C GLU A 90 -3.52 -14.75 11.72
N ILE A 91 -4.18 -13.78 12.36
CA ILE A 91 -3.58 -12.46 12.59
C ILE A 91 -2.37 -12.56 13.51
N PHE A 92 -2.47 -13.32 14.59
CA PHE A 92 -1.38 -13.45 15.55
C PHE A 92 -0.20 -14.26 15.01
N GLU A 93 -0.45 -15.18 14.10
CA GLU A 93 0.60 -15.95 13.44
C GLU A 93 1.35 -15.11 12.40
N PHE A 94 0.75 -14.06 11.93
CA PHE A 94 1.34 -13.17 10.94
C PHE A 94 2.34 -12.24 11.61
N ARG A 95 3.61 -12.62 11.54
CA ARG A 95 4.69 -11.87 12.17
C ARG A 95 5.72 -11.37 11.18
#